data_113ce8abf48c18b8a82a4d2f6ada2201
#
_entry.id   113ce8abf48c18b8a82a4d2f6ada2201
#
_cell.length_a   1.000
_cell.length_b   1.000
_cell.length_c   1.000
_cell.angle_alpha   90.00
_cell.angle_beta   90.00
_cell.angle_gamma   90.00
#
_symmetry.space_group_name_H-M   'P 1'
#
loop_
_entity.id
_entity.type
_entity.pdbx_description
1 polymer ?
#
loop_
_entity_poly.entity_id
_entity_poly.type
_entity_poly.pdbx_seq_one_letter_code
_entity_poly.pdbx_strand_id
1 'polypeptide(L)'
;NTSMLIADIVGITGSFSTAYGAHTGIATLPLKYYGNKDQKEKYLNGLVSGELKGAYCLTEPDSGSDANSGKSRAILSEDKSKYIINGQKMWISNGGFADLFIVFAKIDNDKNLTAFIVEKGLDGINMNPEEDKLGIKGSSTRQIFFNDVEIPSTNILGNREEGFKIALNVLNIGRIKLGAGVLGGCRGVIDHSINYSKERIQFNLPIASFGAIKYKLSNMIVKTFSCESICYRAGDDIEQKIKEFQADGKNLNESELTAIELFSVECAICKIYGSEILDYVVDEGVQIYGGMGYSEEAPMARPYRDARISRIYEGTNEINRMLIVGTLLKKSMKNEINLFKKAMEVIKDGKLKKIHYSSDNHFKSSYDLVNSLKDCFLYIFGKAAMHFNDKIKSEQEVMMNIADVIISIYVLESTLKRCEKIYLNNKNKIMIEISKASIYSNISIIRHHSIESVISYMDNNDAKKSIDFINSCTEFENFNIKEVNRNIANYFLEKKSYSLFNNFK
;
A
#
# COMPACT_ATOMS: atom_id res chain seq x y z
N ASN A 1 14.40 4.24 -4.07
CA ASN A 1 14.41 4.72 -2.66
C ASN A 1 14.22 6.24 -2.52
N THR A 2 14.92 7.10 -3.29
CA THR A 2 14.79 8.58 -3.18
C THR A 2 13.34 9.07 -3.30
N SER A 3 12.60 8.58 -4.29
CA SER A 3 11.19 8.95 -4.51
C SER A 3 10.28 8.54 -3.33
N MET A 4 10.58 7.43 -2.68
CA MET A 4 9.85 6.98 -1.49
C MET A 4 10.19 7.84 -0.27
N LEU A 5 11.46 8.20 -0.10
CA LEU A 5 11.88 9.11 0.98
C LEU A 5 11.21 10.48 0.85
N ILE A 6 11.11 11.01 -0.37
CA ILE A 6 10.38 12.27 -0.62
C ILE A 6 8.89 12.10 -0.27
N ALA A 7 8.25 11.01 -0.72
CA ALA A 7 6.85 10.74 -0.39
C ALA A 7 6.62 10.65 1.13
N ASP A 8 7.52 10.00 1.86
CA ASP A 8 7.52 9.89 3.30
C ASP A 8 7.61 11.27 3.98
N ILE A 9 8.57 12.11 3.58
CA ILE A 9 8.77 13.44 4.18
C ILE A 9 7.57 14.36 3.92
N VAL A 10 7.04 14.40 2.67
CA VAL A 10 5.90 15.26 2.35
C VAL A 10 4.58 14.72 2.91
N GLY A 11 4.55 13.45 3.30
CA GLY A 11 3.40 12.76 3.87
C GLY A 11 2.84 13.35 5.16
N ILE A 12 3.62 14.19 5.85
CA ILE A 12 3.14 14.94 7.01
C ILE A 12 2.04 15.97 6.65
N THR A 13 1.93 16.33 5.37
CA THR A 13 0.97 17.30 4.84
C THR A 13 -0.03 16.60 3.91
N GLY A 14 -1.12 16.04 4.42
CA GLY A 14 -2.04 15.18 3.68
C GLY A 14 -2.51 15.75 2.32
N SER A 15 -2.97 16.99 2.26
CA SER A 15 -3.44 17.62 1.03
C SER A 15 -2.32 17.86 0.01
N PHE A 16 -1.17 18.40 0.44
CA PHE A 16 -0.04 18.64 -0.46
C PHE A 16 0.56 17.33 -0.95
N SER A 17 0.72 16.36 -0.07
CA SER A 17 1.20 15.01 -0.41
C SER A 17 0.34 14.36 -1.51
N THR A 18 -0.99 14.51 -1.42
CA THR A 18 -1.92 14.01 -2.43
C THR A 18 -1.72 14.71 -3.78
N ALA A 19 -1.67 16.04 -3.80
CA ALA A 19 -1.46 16.82 -5.02
C ALA A 19 -0.10 16.52 -5.66
N TYR A 20 0.96 16.46 -4.86
CA TYR A 20 2.31 16.09 -5.28
C TYR A 20 2.37 14.67 -5.85
N GLY A 21 1.76 13.70 -5.15
CA GLY A 21 1.70 12.30 -5.58
C GLY A 21 0.93 12.12 -6.89
N ALA A 22 -0.19 12.81 -7.05
CA ALA A 22 -0.96 12.80 -8.29
C ALA A 22 -0.16 13.34 -9.48
N HIS A 23 0.56 14.44 -9.28
CA HIS A 23 1.41 15.04 -10.32
C HIS A 23 2.64 14.17 -10.64
N THR A 24 3.52 13.93 -9.65
CA THR A 24 4.82 13.26 -9.87
C THR A 24 4.72 11.75 -10.04
N GLY A 25 3.65 11.15 -9.53
CA GLY A 25 3.40 9.71 -9.59
C GLY A 25 2.58 9.33 -10.80
N ILE A 26 1.26 9.55 -10.72
CA ILE A 26 0.34 8.96 -11.70
C ILE A 26 0.15 9.78 -12.97
N ALA A 27 0.41 11.09 -12.98
CA ALA A 27 0.27 11.92 -14.18
C ALA A 27 1.57 12.00 -15.02
N THR A 28 2.74 12.14 -14.38
CA THR A 28 4.02 12.29 -15.08
C THR A 28 4.59 10.95 -15.57
N LEU A 29 4.45 9.88 -14.78
CA LEU A 29 5.07 8.58 -15.09
C LEU A 29 4.52 7.90 -16.36
N PRO A 30 3.24 7.98 -16.72
CA PRO A 30 2.77 7.49 -18.01
C PRO A 30 3.57 8.08 -19.18
N LEU A 31 3.80 9.38 -19.17
CA LEU A 31 4.60 10.04 -20.21
C LEU A 31 6.08 9.62 -20.17
N LYS A 32 6.68 9.52 -18.96
CA LYS A 32 8.07 9.05 -18.81
C LYS A 32 8.27 7.67 -19.45
N TYR A 33 7.36 6.74 -19.19
CA TYR A 33 7.55 5.35 -19.58
C TYR A 33 7.05 5.04 -21.00
N TYR A 34 5.95 5.64 -21.43
CA TYR A 34 5.24 5.26 -22.65
C TYR A 34 5.22 6.37 -23.71
N GLY A 35 5.61 7.59 -23.37
CA GLY A 35 5.74 8.70 -24.33
C GLY A 35 6.80 8.42 -25.39
N ASN A 36 6.53 8.81 -26.64
CA ASN A 36 7.52 8.84 -27.69
C ASN A 36 8.50 10.01 -27.51
N LYS A 37 9.49 10.16 -28.41
CA LYS A 37 10.50 11.19 -28.27
C LYS A 37 9.91 12.60 -28.31
N ASP A 38 9.03 12.90 -29.26
CA ASP A 38 8.44 14.23 -29.43
C ASP A 38 7.55 14.60 -28.24
N GLN A 39 6.75 13.66 -27.74
CA GLN A 39 5.92 13.85 -26.53
C GLN A 39 6.76 14.15 -25.30
N LYS A 40 7.88 13.44 -25.12
CA LYS A 40 8.79 13.67 -23.98
C LYS A 40 9.49 15.03 -24.11
N GLU A 41 9.99 15.38 -25.29
CA GLU A 41 10.61 16.68 -25.54
C GLU A 41 9.64 17.84 -25.29
N LYS A 42 8.38 17.67 -25.70
CA LYS A 42 7.34 18.71 -25.53
C LYS A 42 6.91 18.91 -24.09
N TYR A 43 6.71 17.85 -23.32
CA TYR A 43 5.99 17.96 -22.04
C TYR A 43 6.81 17.58 -20.81
N LEU A 44 7.78 16.64 -20.92
CA LEU A 44 8.39 16.04 -19.74
C LEU A 44 9.21 17.03 -18.92
N ASN A 45 9.95 17.93 -19.56
CA ASN A 45 10.73 18.95 -18.85
C ASN A 45 9.85 19.89 -18.03
N GLY A 46 8.73 20.35 -18.61
CA GLY A 46 7.76 21.19 -17.91
C GLY A 46 7.09 20.48 -16.72
N LEU A 47 6.78 19.17 -16.86
CA LEU A 47 6.25 18.37 -15.75
C LEU A 47 7.29 18.14 -14.65
N VAL A 48 8.55 17.93 -15.00
CA VAL A 48 9.63 17.70 -14.02
C VAL A 48 9.97 19.00 -13.27
N SER A 49 10.02 20.14 -13.97
CA SER A 49 10.27 21.46 -13.34
C SER A 49 9.07 21.98 -12.54
N GLY A 50 7.87 21.46 -12.80
CA GLY A 50 6.62 21.95 -12.23
C GLY A 50 6.07 23.20 -12.93
N GLU A 51 6.60 23.61 -14.08
CA GLU A 51 5.97 24.60 -14.97
C GLU A 51 4.63 24.08 -15.46
N LEU A 52 4.59 22.82 -15.91
CA LEU A 52 3.37 22.09 -16.23
C LEU A 52 2.95 21.23 -15.05
N LYS A 53 1.68 21.23 -14.71
CA LYS A 53 1.08 20.35 -13.71
C LYS A 53 0.24 19.31 -14.42
N GLY A 54 0.36 18.06 -13.98
CA GLY A 54 -0.37 16.94 -14.56
C GLY A 54 -1.52 16.44 -13.68
N ALA A 55 -2.55 15.95 -14.34
CA ALA A 55 -3.65 15.19 -13.74
C ALA A 55 -3.89 13.87 -14.48
N TYR A 56 -4.42 12.90 -13.75
CA TYR A 56 -4.66 11.54 -14.22
C TYR A 56 -6.16 11.26 -14.27
N CYS A 57 -6.71 11.10 -15.46
CA CYS A 57 -8.13 11.04 -15.74
C CYS A 57 -8.56 9.61 -16.12
N LEU A 58 -8.61 8.70 -15.14
CA LEU A 58 -9.03 7.30 -15.31
C LEU A 58 -10.48 7.10 -14.88
N THR A 59 -10.80 7.43 -13.62
CA THR A 59 -12.08 7.13 -12.97
C THR A 59 -13.24 7.84 -13.64
N GLU A 60 -14.37 7.12 -13.79
CA GLU A 60 -15.63 7.63 -14.28
C GLU A 60 -16.75 7.35 -13.26
N PRO A 61 -17.94 7.98 -13.38
CA PRO A 61 -19.03 7.75 -12.43
C PRO A 61 -19.39 6.29 -12.23
N ASP A 62 -19.38 5.48 -13.30
CA ASP A 62 -19.73 4.06 -13.30
C ASP A 62 -18.51 3.12 -13.35
N SER A 63 -17.30 3.67 -13.31
CA SER A 63 -16.06 2.91 -13.48
C SER A 63 -14.98 3.36 -12.48
N GLY A 64 -15.03 2.78 -11.28
CA GLY A 64 -14.03 2.96 -10.22
C GLY A 64 -13.08 1.76 -10.14
N SER A 65 -13.44 0.73 -9.39
CA SER A 65 -12.64 -0.49 -9.23
C SER A 65 -12.50 -1.28 -10.53
N ASP A 66 -13.55 -1.33 -11.34
CA ASP A 66 -13.52 -1.87 -12.70
C ASP A 66 -13.12 -0.78 -13.70
N ALA A 67 -11.85 -0.36 -13.62
CA ALA A 67 -11.36 0.78 -14.38
C ALA A 67 -11.40 0.57 -15.91
N ASN A 68 -11.30 -0.68 -16.40
CA ASN A 68 -11.35 -0.98 -17.84
C ASN A 68 -12.78 -0.92 -18.41
N SER A 69 -13.83 -0.81 -17.57
CA SER A 69 -15.22 -0.66 -17.99
C SER A 69 -15.62 0.77 -18.35
N GLY A 70 -14.68 1.73 -18.32
CA GLY A 70 -14.90 3.13 -18.66
C GLY A 70 -15.67 3.34 -19.97
N LYS A 71 -16.56 4.33 -19.97
CA LYS A 71 -17.49 4.66 -21.08
C LYS A 71 -17.01 5.82 -21.96
N SER A 72 -15.99 6.58 -21.54
CA SER A 72 -15.40 7.65 -22.37
C SER A 72 -14.90 7.08 -23.69
N ARG A 73 -15.15 7.80 -24.76
CA ARG A 73 -14.85 7.37 -26.14
C ARG A 73 -13.96 8.39 -26.86
N ALA A 74 -13.16 7.86 -27.76
CA ALA A 74 -12.39 8.64 -28.70
C ALA A 74 -12.72 8.12 -30.12
N ILE A 75 -13.05 9.02 -31.04
CA ILE A 75 -13.36 8.70 -32.44
C ILE A 75 -12.29 9.33 -33.30
N LEU A 76 -11.69 8.54 -34.21
CA LEU A 76 -10.71 9.04 -35.18
C LEU A 76 -11.44 9.82 -36.28
N SER A 77 -11.01 11.05 -36.60
CA SER A 77 -11.54 11.85 -37.71
C SER A 77 -11.35 11.14 -39.07
N GLU A 78 -12.18 11.47 -40.05
CA GLU A 78 -12.13 10.86 -41.38
C GLU A 78 -10.76 11.02 -42.04
N ASP A 79 -10.13 12.18 -41.88
CA ASP A 79 -8.78 12.49 -42.39
C ASP A 79 -7.63 11.88 -41.54
N LYS A 80 -7.98 11.20 -40.43
CA LYS A 80 -7.07 10.58 -39.48
C LYS A 80 -6.10 11.53 -38.78
N SER A 81 -6.35 12.82 -38.83
CA SER A 81 -5.48 13.82 -38.20
C SER A 81 -5.74 14.04 -36.73
N LYS A 82 -6.93 13.72 -36.25
CA LYS A 82 -7.40 14.02 -34.89
C LYS A 82 -8.18 12.86 -34.26
N TYR A 83 -8.22 12.84 -32.93
CA TYR A 83 -9.23 12.12 -32.15
C TYR A 83 -10.21 13.12 -31.54
N ILE A 84 -11.49 12.77 -31.53
CA ILE A 84 -12.58 13.51 -30.89
C ILE A 84 -12.96 12.74 -29.63
N ILE A 85 -12.69 13.34 -28.45
CA ILE A 85 -12.94 12.71 -27.15
C ILE A 85 -14.25 13.19 -26.56
N ASN A 86 -15.08 12.22 -26.14
CA ASN A 86 -16.32 12.43 -25.43
C ASN A 86 -16.36 11.59 -24.16
N GLY A 87 -16.78 12.18 -23.02
CA GLY A 87 -16.94 11.46 -21.78
C GLY A 87 -16.85 12.33 -20.54
N GLN A 88 -16.90 11.67 -19.40
CA GLN A 88 -16.83 12.31 -18.09
C GLN A 88 -15.83 11.59 -17.20
N LYS A 89 -14.99 12.35 -16.51
CA LYS A 89 -14.06 11.85 -15.51
C LYS A 89 -14.39 12.40 -14.14
N MET A 90 -14.23 11.57 -13.09
CA MET A 90 -14.65 11.88 -11.73
C MET A 90 -13.48 11.74 -10.76
N TRP A 91 -13.51 12.53 -9.70
CA TRP A 91 -12.50 12.53 -8.63
C TRP A 91 -11.07 12.85 -9.10
N ILE A 92 -10.93 13.78 -10.06
CA ILE A 92 -9.64 14.06 -10.69
C ILE A 92 -8.81 14.99 -9.81
N SER A 93 -7.80 14.43 -9.14
CA SER A 93 -6.82 15.20 -8.39
C SER A 93 -6.05 16.14 -9.30
N ASN A 94 -5.80 17.37 -8.82
CA ASN A 94 -5.18 18.47 -9.57
C ASN A 94 -6.06 19.00 -10.71
N GLY A 95 -7.27 18.52 -10.91
CA GLY A 95 -8.13 18.89 -12.02
C GLY A 95 -8.33 20.40 -12.18
N GLY A 96 -8.40 21.15 -11.06
CA GLY A 96 -8.62 22.60 -11.08
C GLY A 96 -7.45 23.43 -11.61
N PHE A 97 -6.21 22.91 -11.52
CA PHE A 97 -5.01 23.66 -11.93
C PHE A 97 -4.08 22.91 -12.88
N ALA A 98 -4.35 21.65 -13.20
CA ALA A 98 -3.51 20.89 -14.13
C ALA A 98 -3.50 21.54 -15.53
N ASP A 99 -2.35 21.54 -16.16
CA ASP A 99 -2.12 22.02 -17.51
C ASP A 99 -2.20 20.87 -18.53
N LEU A 100 -1.96 19.64 -18.08
CA LEU A 100 -1.93 18.43 -18.89
C LEU A 100 -2.73 17.30 -18.21
N PHE A 101 -3.60 16.66 -18.99
CA PHE A 101 -4.40 15.51 -18.55
C PHE A 101 -3.95 14.25 -19.28
N ILE A 102 -3.68 13.19 -18.52
CA ILE A 102 -3.57 11.83 -19.06
C ILE A 102 -4.95 11.21 -19.03
N VAL A 103 -5.63 11.14 -20.17
CA VAL A 103 -7.02 10.71 -20.29
C VAL A 103 -7.08 9.29 -20.86
N PHE A 104 -7.89 8.46 -20.23
CA PHE A 104 -8.13 7.08 -20.68
C PHE A 104 -9.53 6.99 -21.31
N ALA A 105 -9.59 6.57 -22.57
CA ALA A 105 -10.83 6.39 -23.31
C ALA A 105 -10.72 5.18 -24.24
N LYS A 106 -11.84 4.63 -24.68
CA LYS A 106 -11.87 3.58 -25.70
C LYS A 106 -12.00 4.19 -27.08
N ILE A 107 -11.22 3.72 -28.04
CA ILE A 107 -11.35 4.12 -29.43
C ILE A 107 -12.47 3.30 -30.07
N ASP A 108 -13.43 3.96 -30.67
CA ASP A 108 -14.58 3.32 -31.31
C ASP A 108 -15.23 2.24 -30.43
N ASN A 109 -15.20 0.99 -30.85
CA ASN A 109 -15.74 -0.17 -30.15
C ASN A 109 -14.66 -1.03 -29.45
N ASP A 110 -13.48 -0.47 -29.19
CA ASP A 110 -12.40 -1.20 -28.52
C ASP A 110 -12.85 -1.77 -27.18
N LYS A 111 -12.29 -2.94 -26.83
CA LYS A 111 -12.55 -3.59 -25.54
C LYS A 111 -11.76 -2.94 -24.41
N ASN A 112 -10.55 -2.47 -24.72
CA ASN A 112 -9.64 -1.92 -23.74
C ASN A 112 -9.48 -0.41 -23.90
N LEU A 113 -9.06 0.24 -22.81
CA LEU A 113 -8.74 1.65 -22.80
C LEU A 113 -7.47 1.94 -23.58
N THR A 114 -7.42 3.12 -24.21
CA THR A 114 -6.23 3.78 -24.75
C THR A 114 -5.95 5.03 -23.94
N ALA A 115 -4.67 5.38 -23.74
CA ALA A 115 -4.27 6.58 -23.03
C ALA A 115 -3.99 7.72 -24.03
N PHE A 116 -4.38 8.95 -23.66
CA PHE A 116 -4.23 10.15 -24.46
C PHE A 116 -3.61 11.28 -23.65
N ILE A 117 -2.82 12.12 -24.29
CA ILE A 117 -2.33 13.38 -23.77
C ILE A 117 -3.27 14.48 -24.21
N VAL A 118 -3.90 15.17 -23.24
CA VAL A 118 -4.87 16.25 -23.50
C VAL A 118 -4.40 17.51 -22.79
N GLU A 119 -4.19 18.60 -23.55
CA GLU A 119 -3.79 19.90 -23.00
C GLU A 119 -5.01 20.64 -22.43
N LYS A 120 -4.79 21.41 -21.35
CA LYS A 120 -5.80 22.33 -20.84
C LYS A 120 -6.11 23.43 -21.84
N GLY A 121 -7.36 23.87 -21.83
CA GLY A 121 -7.77 25.03 -22.66
C GLY A 121 -8.24 24.68 -24.05
N LEU A 122 -8.29 23.38 -24.41
CA LEU A 122 -8.97 22.94 -25.61
C LEU A 122 -10.48 23.15 -25.48
N ASP A 123 -11.13 23.54 -26.59
CA ASP A 123 -12.57 23.67 -26.65
C ASP A 123 -13.26 22.36 -26.27
N GLY A 124 -14.39 22.45 -25.57
CA GLY A 124 -15.16 21.29 -25.13
C GLY A 124 -14.73 20.71 -23.76
N ILE A 125 -13.63 21.17 -23.14
CA ILE A 125 -13.27 20.78 -21.78
C ILE A 125 -14.01 21.66 -20.77
N ASN A 126 -14.84 21.02 -19.95
CA ASN A 126 -15.59 21.69 -18.88
C ASN A 126 -15.30 21.01 -17.53
N MET A 127 -15.37 21.77 -16.45
CA MET A 127 -15.09 21.29 -15.10
C MET A 127 -16.14 21.77 -14.11
N ASN A 128 -16.58 20.88 -13.23
CA ASN A 128 -17.39 21.27 -12.08
C ASN A 128 -16.55 22.02 -11.03
N PRO A 129 -17.18 22.70 -10.06
CA PRO A 129 -16.49 23.21 -8.87
C PRO A 129 -15.69 22.14 -8.15
N GLU A 130 -14.84 22.57 -7.19
CA GLU A 130 -14.13 21.65 -6.31
C GLU A 130 -15.09 20.77 -5.51
N GLU A 131 -14.77 19.49 -5.39
CA GLU A 131 -15.54 18.55 -4.59
C GLU A 131 -15.44 18.87 -3.09
N ASP A 132 -16.58 18.89 -2.39
CA ASP A 132 -16.59 19.02 -0.93
C ASP A 132 -16.31 17.68 -0.28
N LYS A 133 -15.04 17.42 0.00
CA LYS A 133 -14.55 16.15 0.51
C LYS A 133 -14.54 16.09 2.04
N LEU A 134 -14.57 14.88 2.61
CA LEU A 134 -14.41 14.64 4.05
C LEU A 134 -13.06 15.18 4.57
N GLY A 135 -11.97 14.91 3.85
CA GLY A 135 -10.62 15.32 4.16
C GLY A 135 -9.84 15.74 2.93
N ILE A 136 -8.53 15.95 3.07
CA ILE A 136 -7.62 16.44 2.02
C ILE A 136 -8.20 17.67 1.27
N LYS A 137 -8.86 18.56 2.01
CA LYS A 137 -9.59 19.70 1.44
C LYS A 137 -8.70 20.73 0.74
N GLY A 138 -7.41 20.78 1.08
CA GLY A 138 -6.41 21.63 0.43
C GLY A 138 -5.87 21.07 -0.90
N SER A 139 -6.31 19.87 -1.35
CA SER A 139 -6.00 19.34 -2.68
C SER A 139 -7.16 19.54 -3.63
N SER A 140 -6.89 20.03 -4.84
CA SER A 140 -7.92 20.15 -5.87
C SER A 140 -8.44 18.78 -6.29
N THR A 141 -9.76 18.64 -6.43
CA THR A 141 -10.41 17.43 -6.94
C THR A 141 -11.67 17.85 -7.68
N ARG A 142 -11.77 17.55 -8.97
CA ARG A 142 -12.90 17.97 -9.81
C ARG A 142 -13.42 16.85 -10.69
N GLN A 143 -14.64 17.01 -11.16
CA GLN A 143 -15.16 16.29 -12.31
C GLN A 143 -14.76 17.05 -13.58
N ILE A 144 -14.40 16.32 -14.63
CA ILE A 144 -13.99 16.86 -15.91
C ILE A 144 -14.84 16.23 -17.00
N PHE A 145 -15.42 17.08 -17.86
CA PHE A 145 -16.25 16.71 -18.99
C PHE A 145 -15.50 17.01 -20.28
N PHE A 146 -15.55 16.08 -21.21
CA PHE A 146 -15.03 16.20 -22.55
C PHE A 146 -16.20 16.12 -23.52
N ASN A 147 -16.46 17.21 -24.23
CA ASN A 147 -17.56 17.34 -25.17
C ASN A 147 -16.95 17.72 -26.54
N ASP A 148 -16.84 16.74 -27.41
CA ASP A 148 -16.21 16.84 -28.73
C ASP A 148 -14.81 17.48 -28.69
N VAL A 149 -14.00 17.09 -27.71
CA VAL A 149 -12.63 17.62 -27.57
C VAL A 149 -11.72 17.05 -28.63
N GLU A 150 -11.26 17.93 -29.52
CA GLU A 150 -10.32 17.56 -30.58
C GLU A 150 -8.87 17.56 -30.11
N ILE A 151 -8.18 16.45 -30.30
CA ILE A 151 -6.75 16.33 -30.04
C ILE A 151 -6.01 15.75 -31.26
N PRO A 152 -4.75 16.13 -31.53
CA PRO A 152 -3.96 15.51 -32.59
C PRO A 152 -3.91 13.98 -32.45
N SER A 153 -3.97 13.27 -33.58
CA SER A 153 -3.86 11.80 -33.55
C SER A 153 -2.52 11.29 -32.97
N THR A 154 -1.51 12.14 -32.99
CA THR A 154 -0.18 11.91 -32.41
C THR A 154 -0.18 11.95 -30.86
N ASN A 155 -1.30 12.37 -30.24
CA ASN A 155 -1.41 12.44 -28.78
C ASN A 155 -1.83 11.12 -28.10
N ILE A 156 -1.90 10.01 -28.86
CA ILE A 156 -1.95 8.67 -28.23
C ILE A 156 -0.68 8.48 -27.43
N LEU A 157 -0.84 8.06 -26.17
CA LEU A 157 0.26 7.71 -25.27
C LEU A 157 0.43 6.18 -25.24
N GLY A 158 1.55 5.68 -25.71
CA GLY A 158 1.76 4.25 -25.95
C GLY A 158 1.01 3.75 -27.18
N ASN A 159 0.44 2.55 -27.11
CA ASN A 159 -0.30 1.94 -28.22
C ASN A 159 -1.81 1.90 -27.94
N ARG A 160 -2.62 1.78 -29.01
CA ARG A 160 -4.06 1.54 -28.92
C ARG A 160 -4.35 0.29 -28.09
N GLU A 161 -5.37 0.33 -27.24
CA GLU A 161 -5.79 -0.72 -26.30
C GLU A 161 -4.77 -1.09 -25.19
N GLU A 162 -3.64 -0.39 -25.08
CA GLU A 162 -2.69 -0.60 -23.98
C GLU A 162 -2.91 0.35 -22.76
N GLY A 163 -3.91 1.23 -22.82
CA GLY A 163 -4.16 2.21 -21.75
C GLY A 163 -4.36 1.57 -20.39
N PHE A 164 -5.08 0.45 -20.31
CA PHE A 164 -5.28 -0.26 -19.04
C PHE A 164 -3.97 -0.86 -18.48
N LYS A 165 -3.09 -1.37 -19.33
CA LYS A 165 -1.75 -1.84 -18.93
C LYS A 165 -0.89 -0.69 -18.40
N ILE A 166 -0.92 0.47 -19.10
CA ILE A 166 -0.25 1.70 -18.65
C ILE A 166 -0.78 2.10 -17.27
N ALA A 167 -2.10 2.11 -17.09
CA ALA A 167 -2.74 2.44 -15.83
C ALA A 167 -2.29 1.52 -14.69
N LEU A 168 -2.30 0.21 -14.89
CA LEU A 168 -1.91 -0.77 -13.86
C LEU A 168 -0.45 -0.64 -13.43
N ASN A 169 0.48 -0.44 -14.38
CA ASN A 169 1.90 -0.30 -14.08
C ASN A 169 2.18 0.96 -13.26
N VAL A 170 1.54 2.06 -13.62
CA VAL A 170 1.68 3.33 -12.89
C VAL A 170 1.03 3.23 -11.51
N LEU A 171 -0.11 2.55 -11.38
CA LEU A 171 -0.77 2.31 -10.09
C LEU A 171 0.08 1.47 -9.14
N ASN A 172 0.91 0.54 -9.60
CA ASN A 172 1.83 -0.19 -8.72
C ASN A 172 2.85 0.77 -8.06
N ILE A 173 3.36 1.75 -8.82
CA ILE A 173 4.24 2.80 -8.28
C ILE A 173 3.47 3.69 -7.29
N GLY A 174 2.25 4.06 -7.62
CA GLY A 174 1.35 4.82 -6.72
C GLY A 174 1.14 4.10 -5.40
N ARG A 175 0.90 2.78 -5.43
CA ARG A 175 0.70 1.94 -4.23
C ARG A 175 1.88 1.95 -3.27
N ILE A 176 3.09 1.68 -3.75
CA ILE A 176 4.27 1.69 -2.87
C ILE A 176 4.58 3.10 -2.36
N LYS A 177 4.40 4.13 -3.20
CA LYS A 177 4.57 5.54 -2.78
C LYS A 177 3.52 5.95 -1.75
N LEU A 178 2.28 5.46 -1.85
CA LEU A 178 1.26 5.69 -0.83
C LEU A 178 1.68 5.06 0.50
N GLY A 179 2.16 3.80 0.47
CA GLY A 179 2.68 3.14 1.67
C GLY A 179 3.79 3.92 2.36
N ALA A 180 4.70 4.53 1.59
CA ALA A 180 5.73 5.41 2.14
C ALA A 180 5.16 6.77 2.58
N GLY A 181 4.24 7.34 1.80
CA GLY A 181 3.66 8.67 2.04
C GLY A 181 2.84 8.79 3.33
N VAL A 182 2.33 7.69 3.88
CA VAL A 182 1.60 7.72 5.16
C VAL A 182 2.53 7.82 6.38
N LEU A 183 3.82 7.47 6.24
CA LEU A 183 4.75 7.35 7.36
C LEU A 183 5.00 8.69 8.06
N GLY A 184 5.18 9.77 7.29
CA GLY A 184 5.34 11.11 7.85
C GLY A 184 4.14 11.55 8.70
N GLY A 185 2.93 11.26 8.23
CA GLY A 185 1.69 11.49 8.97
C GLY A 185 1.63 10.67 10.27
N CYS A 186 1.94 9.38 10.21
CA CYS A 186 1.98 8.51 11.39
C CYS A 186 2.96 9.04 12.45
N ARG A 187 4.19 9.40 12.06
CA ARG A 187 5.19 9.94 12.99
C ARG A 187 4.75 11.26 13.61
N GLY A 188 4.19 12.18 12.81
CA GLY A 188 3.66 13.43 13.31
C GLY A 188 2.59 13.24 14.39
N VAL A 189 1.62 12.35 14.14
CA VAL A 189 0.56 12.03 15.12
C VAL A 189 1.14 11.37 16.38
N ILE A 190 2.11 10.46 16.24
CA ILE A 190 2.78 9.85 17.39
C ILE A 190 3.50 10.89 18.23
N ASP A 191 4.27 11.79 17.61
CA ASP A 191 5.02 12.83 18.31
C ASP A 191 4.09 13.78 19.08
N HIS A 192 3.00 14.22 18.45
CA HIS A 192 1.96 15.01 19.13
C HIS A 192 1.34 14.23 20.29
N SER A 193 1.03 12.94 20.10
CA SER A 193 0.43 12.09 21.14
C SER A 193 1.36 11.86 22.33
N ILE A 194 2.66 11.66 22.08
CA ILE A 194 3.69 11.55 23.12
C ILE A 194 3.75 12.85 23.96
N ASN A 195 3.86 14.01 23.32
CA ASN A 195 3.99 15.29 24.00
C ASN A 195 2.72 15.64 24.79
N TYR A 196 1.55 15.56 24.17
CA TYR A 196 0.27 15.79 24.84
C TYR A 196 0.07 14.86 26.04
N SER A 197 0.36 13.58 25.91
CA SER A 197 0.18 12.61 27.00
C SER A 197 1.08 12.89 28.21
N LYS A 198 2.21 13.53 28.04
CA LYS A 198 3.11 13.96 29.13
C LYS A 198 2.63 15.24 29.83
N GLU A 199 1.96 16.12 29.10
CA GLU A 199 1.51 17.43 29.61
C GLU A 199 0.11 17.35 30.23
N ARG A 200 -0.77 16.53 29.67
CA ARG A 200 -2.15 16.39 30.13
C ARG A 200 -2.23 15.67 31.46
N ILE A 201 -2.68 16.37 32.49
CA ILE A 201 -2.87 15.83 33.84
C ILE A 201 -4.32 15.38 34.03
N GLN A 202 -4.53 14.15 34.46
CA GLN A 202 -5.80 13.61 34.97
C GLN A 202 -5.52 12.69 36.16
N PHE A 203 -6.43 12.67 37.14
CA PHE A 203 -6.23 11.92 38.37
C PHE A 203 -4.90 12.25 39.07
N ASN A 204 -4.50 13.53 38.99
CA ASN A 204 -3.25 14.08 39.55
C ASN A 204 -1.94 13.53 38.93
N LEU A 205 -2.01 12.87 37.78
CA LEU A 205 -0.87 12.30 37.06
C LEU A 205 -0.93 12.65 35.57
N PRO A 206 0.23 12.78 34.89
CA PRO A 206 0.26 12.79 33.41
C PRO A 206 -0.43 11.55 32.86
N ILE A 207 -1.26 11.70 31.82
CA ILE A 207 -1.96 10.53 31.26
C ILE A 207 -0.98 9.50 30.69
N ALA A 208 0.24 9.89 30.32
CA ALA A 208 1.33 8.98 29.94
C ALA A 208 1.69 7.95 31.05
N SER A 209 1.33 8.22 32.31
CA SER A 209 1.57 7.30 33.43
C SER A 209 0.66 6.06 33.37
N PHE A 210 -0.49 6.17 32.72
CA PHE A 210 -1.49 5.11 32.71
C PHE A 210 -1.17 4.02 31.66
N GLY A 211 -1.38 2.76 32.07
CA GLY A 211 -1.11 1.60 31.23
C GLY A 211 -1.90 1.59 29.91
N ALA A 212 -3.15 2.10 29.92
CA ALA A 212 -3.97 2.21 28.71
C ALA A 212 -3.35 3.15 27.66
N ILE A 213 -2.78 4.29 28.07
CA ILE A 213 -2.09 5.23 27.17
C ILE A 213 -0.78 4.62 26.67
N LYS A 214 0.00 3.98 27.56
CA LYS A 214 1.23 3.28 27.15
C LYS A 214 0.96 2.18 26.13
N TYR A 215 -0.13 1.42 26.28
CA TYR A 215 -0.55 0.41 25.32
C TYR A 215 -0.84 1.02 23.95
N LYS A 216 -1.60 2.13 23.89
CA LYS A 216 -1.90 2.84 22.64
C LYS A 216 -0.61 3.33 21.95
N LEU A 217 0.24 4.06 22.68
CA LEU A 217 1.51 4.57 22.16
C LEU A 217 2.40 3.43 21.63
N SER A 218 2.55 2.34 22.39
CA SER A 218 3.34 1.19 21.95
C SER A 218 2.83 0.61 20.63
N ASN A 219 1.52 0.39 20.50
CA ASN A 219 0.94 -0.15 19.26
C ASN A 219 1.10 0.80 18.07
N MET A 220 0.87 2.11 18.25
CA MET A 220 1.12 3.12 17.21
C MET A 220 2.56 3.06 16.73
N ILE A 221 3.53 2.98 17.64
CA ILE A 221 4.97 2.93 17.36
C ILE A 221 5.34 1.65 16.62
N VAL A 222 4.95 0.47 17.14
CA VAL A 222 5.29 -0.83 16.54
C VAL A 222 4.73 -0.96 15.13
N LYS A 223 3.47 -0.56 14.94
CA LYS A 223 2.81 -0.62 13.64
C LYS A 223 3.47 0.34 12.63
N THR A 224 3.81 1.56 13.03
CA THR A 224 4.53 2.52 12.18
C THR A 224 5.93 2.01 11.81
N PHE A 225 6.68 1.46 12.77
CA PHE A 225 7.98 0.85 12.53
C PHE A 225 7.90 -0.33 11.55
N SER A 226 6.86 -1.15 11.68
CA SER A 226 6.62 -2.26 10.76
C SER A 226 6.27 -1.76 9.34
N CYS A 227 5.48 -0.69 9.22
CA CYS A 227 5.16 -0.06 7.94
C CYS A 227 6.42 0.50 7.25
N GLU A 228 7.28 1.21 7.98
CA GLU A 228 8.58 1.63 7.48
C GLU A 228 9.40 0.44 6.98
N SER A 229 9.42 -0.65 7.75
CA SER A 229 10.21 -1.84 7.43
C SER A 229 9.79 -2.48 6.11
N ILE A 230 8.49 -2.62 5.84
CA ILE A 230 8.00 -3.20 4.58
C ILE A 230 8.22 -2.26 3.40
N CYS A 231 7.97 -0.96 3.57
CA CYS A 231 8.10 0.01 2.48
C CYS A 231 9.54 0.14 2.00
N TYR A 232 10.49 0.32 2.91
CA TYR A 232 11.91 0.46 2.53
C TYR A 232 12.53 -0.85 2.08
N ARG A 233 12.09 -2.01 2.60
CA ARG A 233 12.48 -3.32 2.07
C ARG A 233 12.00 -3.50 0.63
N ALA A 234 10.72 -3.28 0.36
CA ALA A 234 10.17 -3.41 -1.00
C ALA A 234 10.85 -2.45 -1.98
N GLY A 235 11.13 -1.22 -1.56
CA GLY A 235 11.86 -0.24 -2.37
C GLY A 235 13.29 -0.66 -2.68
N ASP A 236 14.00 -1.26 -1.73
CA ASP A 236 15.35 -1.77 -1.92
C ASP A 236 15.37 -3.00 -2.84
N ASP A 237 14.46 -3.95 -2.61
CA ASP A 237 14.31 -5.14 -3.45
C ASP A 237 14.03 -4.76 -4.94
N ILE A 238 13.16 -3.76 -5.18
CA ILE A 238 12.89 -3.22 -6.52
C ILE A 238 14.14 -2.58 -7.12
N GLU A 239 14.86 -1.75 -6.34
CA GLU A 239 16.07 -1.06 -6.82
C GLU A 239 17.19 -2.02 -7.18
N GLN A 240 17.38 -3.07 -6.38
CA GLN A 240 18.34 -4.13 -6.69
C GLN A 240 17.96 -4.88 -7.96
N LYS A 241 16.67 -5.20 -8.14
CA LYS A 241 16.19 -5.88 -9.34
C LYS A 241 16.33 -5.05 -10.62
N ILE A 242 16.15 -3.73 -10.52
CA ILE A 242 16.42 -2.80 -11.61
C ILE A 242 17.89 -2.91 -12.04
N LYS A 243 18.82 -2.89 -11.08
CA LYS A 243 20.27 -3.03 -11.37
C LYS A 243 20.61 -4.37 -12.03
N GLU A 244 19.99 -5.47 -11.58
CA GLU A 244 20.15 -6.80 -12.19
C GLU A 244 19.67 -6.77 -13.65
N PHE A 245 18.47 -6.25 -13.93
CA PHE A 245 17.94 -6.18 -15.29
C PHE A 245 18.78 -5.28 -16.21
N GLN A 246 19.37 -4.19 -15.69
CA GLN A 246 20.30 -3.36 -16.44
C GLN A 246 21.61 -4.11 -16.75
N ALA A 247 22.12 -4.90 -15.80
CA ALA A 247 23.30 -5.75 -16.01
C ALA A 247 23.03 -6.83 -17.08
N ASP A 248 21.78 -7.31 -17.19
CA ASP A 248 21.32 -8.23 -18.23
C ASP A 248 21.03 -7.55 -19.58
N GLY A 249 21.34 -6.25 -19.73
CA GLY A 249 21.27 -5.50 -20.99
C GLY A 249 19.95 -4.78 -21.27
N LYS A 250 18.98 -4.75 -20.33
CA LYS A 250 17.77 -3.94 -20.50
C LYS A 250 18.06 -2.46 -20.29
N ASN A 251 17.38 -1.60 -21.03
CA ASN A 251 17.44 -0.17 -20.76
C ASN A 251 16.75 0.19 -19.44
N LEU A 252 16.99 1.40 -18.91
CA LEU A 252 16.48 1.82 -17.60
C LEU A 252 14.96 1.75 -17.50
N ASN A 253 14.23 2.25 -18.51
CA ASN A 253 12.75 2.26 -18.46
C ASN A 253 12.16 0.84 -18.43
N GLU A 254 12.69 -0.06 -19.23
CA GLU A 254 12.28 -1.48 -19.25
C GLU A 254 12.60 -2.16 -17.93
N SER A 255 13.77 -1.88 -17.36
CA SER A 255 14.20 -2.42 -16.07
C SER A 255 13.28 -1.96 -14.95
N GLU A 256 12.95 -0.66 -14.88
CA GLU A 256 12.03 -0.08 -13.91
C GLU A 256 10.63 -0.71 -14.00
N LEU A 257 10.04 -0.75 -15.20
CA LEU A 257 8.70 -1.31 -15.40
C LEU A 257 8.64 -2.80 -15.08
N THR A 258 9.64 -3.58 -15.54
CA THR A 258 9.68 -5.03 -15.28
C THR A 258 9.85 -5.32 -13.79
N ALA A 259 10.71 -4.57 -13.10
CA ALA A 259 10.90 -4.74 -11.66
C ALA A 259 9.63 -4.40 -10.87
N ILE A 260 8.95 -3.29 -11.18
CA ILE A 260 7.71 -2.89 -10.53
C ILE A 260 6.59 -3.91 -10.76
N GLU A 261 6.46 -4.46 -11.96
CA GLU A 261 5.49 -5.52 -12.25
C GLU A 261 5.81 -6.80 -11.47
N LEU A 262 7.08 -7.16 -11.34
CA LEU A 262 7.54 -8.31 -10.56
C LEU A 262 7.13 -8.20 -9.09
N PHE A 263 7.30 -7.01 -8.48
CA PHE A 263 6.99 -6.70 -7.09
C PHE A 263 5.58 -6.10 -6.87
N SER A 264 4.64 -6.34 -7.79
CA SER A 264 3.27 -5.82 -7.69
C SER A 264 2.52 -6.28 -6.43
N VAL A 265 2.83 -7.46 -5.91
CA VAL A 265 2.29 -8.00 -4.65
C VAL A 265 2.78 -7.18 -3.47
N GLU A 266 4.08 -6.93 -3.38
CA GLU A 266 4.71 -6.14 -2.32
C GLU A 266 4.24 -4.68 -2.35
N CYS A 267 4.06 -4.11 -3.55
CA CYS A 267 3.47 -2.77 -3.71
C CYS A 267 2.04 -2.72 -3.15
N ALA A 268 1.22 -3.75 -3.41
CA ALA A 268 -0.13 -3.85 -2.87
C ALA A 268 -0.11 -4.03 -1.34
N ILE A 269 0.79 -4.86 -0.80
CA ILE A 269 0.98 -5.01 0.66
C ILE A 269 1.33 -3.67 1.31
N CYS A 270 2.28 -2.93 0.76
CA CYS A 270 2.66 -1.61 1.27
C CYS A 270 1.47 -0.65 1.31
N LYS A 271 0.63 -0.64 0.27
CA LYS A 271 -0.57 0.21 0.21
C LYS A 271 -1.61 -0.19 1.25
N ILE A 272 -1.92 -1.47 1.34
CA ILE A 272 -2.93 -1.98 2.29
C ILE A 272 -2.48 -1.66 3.71
N TYR A 273 -1.32 -2.19 4.09
CA TYR A 273 -0.82 -2.06 5.45
C TYR A 273 -0.60 -0.59 5.83
N GLY A 274 0.03 0.20 4.96
CA GLY A 274 0.27 1.61 5.22
C GLY A 274 -1.01 2.41 5.45
N SER A 275 -2.03 2.24 4.59
CA SER A 275 -3.29 2.96 4.72
C SER A 275 -4.09 2.54 5.96
N GLU A 276 -4.05 1.27 6.36
CA GLU A 276 -4.72 0.77 7.57
C GLU A 276 -3.98 1.20 8.84
N ILE A 277 -2.65 1.27 8.81
CA ILE A 277 -1.87 1.78 9.95
C ILE A 277 -2.05 3.27 10.13
N LEU A 278 -2.11 4.05 9.05
CA LEU A 278 -2.43 5.47 9.16
C LEU A 278 -3.78 5.69 9.83
N ASP A 279 -4.82 4.96 9.38
CA ASP A 279 -6.16 5.01 9.96
C ASP A 279 -6.13 4.69 11.47
N TYR A 280 -5.45 3.62 11.86
CA TYR A 280 -5.26 3.24 13.26
C TYR A 280 -4.54 4.32 14.08
N VAL A 281 -3.45 4.87 13.55
CA VAL A 281 -2.61 5.84 14.27
C VAL A 281 -3.34 7.16 14.48
N VAL A 282 -4.07 7.65 13.46
CA VAL A 282 -4.83 8.91 13.60
C VAL A 282 -6.04 8.75 14.53
N ASP A 283 -6.70 7.59 14.51
CA ASP A 283 -7.80 7.26 15.42
C ASP A 283 -7.33 7.26 16.89
N GLU A 284 -6.21 6.58 17.15
CA GLU A 284 -5.62 6.56 18.49
C GLU A 284 -5.07 7.95 18.91
N GLY A 285 -4.61 8.76 17.94
CA GLY A 285 -4.24 10.15 18.20
C GLY A 285 -5.42 10.99 18.68
N VAL A 286 -6.56 10.91 18.01
CA VAL A 286 -7.82 11.55 18.46
C VAL A 286 -8.21 11.03 19.85
N GLN A 287 -8.14 9.72 20.06
CA GLN A 287 -8.52 9.10 21.33
C GLN A 287 -7.62 9.52 22.49
N ILE A 288 -6.29 9.64 22.31
CA ILE A 288 -5.35 10.11 23.33
C ILE A 288 -5.63 11.57 23.70
N TYR A 289 -5.99 12.41 22.74
CA TYR A 289 -6.36 13.80 22.95
C TYR A 289 -7.74 13.96 23.63
N GLY A 290 -8.60 12.93 23.59
CA GLY A 290 -9.96 12.97 24.12
C GLY A 290 -10.81 14.02 23.43
N GLY A 291 -11.64 14.77 24.17
CA GLY A 291 -12.49 15.83 23.58
C GLY A 291 -11.73 16.87 22.77
N MET A 292 -10.51 17.20 23.16
CA MET A 292 -9.63 18.08 22.36
C MET A 292 -9.27 17.50 21.02
N GLY A 293 -9.09 16.18 20.91
CA GLY A 293 -8.81 15.50 19.63
C GLY A 293 -9.95 15.57 18.61
N TYR A 294 -11.16 15.77 19.09
CA TYR A 294 -12.36 15.95 18.27
C TYR A 294 -12.60 17.40 17.83
N SER A 295 -11.91 18.35 18.46
CA SER A 295 -11.98 19.77 18.09
C SER A 295 -11.05 20.09 16.93
N GLU A 296 -11.48 20.96 16.02
CA GLU A 296 -10.63 21.51 14.94
C GLU A 296 -9.47 22.37 15.43
N GLU A 297 -9.51 22.84 16.68
CA GLU A 297 -8.44 23.63 17.31
C GLU A 297 -7.19 22.81 17.61
N ALA A 298 -7.36 21.47 17.78
CA ALA A 298 -6.25 20.55 18.04
C ALA A 298 -5.79 19.86 16.74
N PRO A 299 -4.51 19.41 16.68
CA PRO A 299 -3.93 18.90 15.43
C PRO A 299 -4.37 17.46 15.07
N MET A 300 -5.45 16.92 15.65
CA MET A 300 -5.86 15.52 15.46
C MET A 300 -7.06 15.33 14.54
N ALA A 301 -8.04 16.21 14.54
CA ALA A 301 -9.26 16.07 13.74
C ALA A 301 -8.97 16.04 12.24
N ARG A 302 -8.10 16.93 11.74
CA ARG A 302 -7.75 16.99 10.31
C ARG A 302 -7.03 15.73 9.81
N PRO A 303 -5.92 15.24 10.43
CA PRO A 303 -5.29 13.97 10.02
C PRO A 303 -6.24 12.79 10.00
N TYR A 304 -7.16 12.71 10.96
CA TYR A 304 -8.18 11.66 10.99
C TYR A 304 -9.06 11.66 9.73
N ARG A 305 -9.57 12.84 9.32
CA ARG A 305 -10.36 12.95 8.09
C ARG A 305 -9.52 12.70 6.84
N ASP A 306 -8.32 13.25 6.78
CA ASP A 306 -7.42 13.13 5.64
C ASP A 306 -6.99 11.66 5.38
N ALA A 307 -6.82 10.87 6.45
CA ALA A 307 -6.42 9.48 6.37
C ALA A 307 -7.44 8.59 5.64
N ARG A 308 -8.76 8.90 5.78
CA ARG A 308 -9.83 7.99 5.38
C ARG A 308 -9.80 7.59 3.90
N ILE A 309 -9.42 8.51 3.02
CA ILE A 309 -9.39 8.26 1.58
C ILE A 309 -8.32 7.25 1.17
N SER A 310 -7.24 7.10 1.95
CA SER A 310 -6.09 6.25 1.61
C SER A 310 -6.44 4.77 1.46
N ARG A 311 -7.53 4.31 2.09
CA ARG A 311 -8.05 2.95 1.94
C ARG A 311 -8.91 2.75 0.69
N ILE A 312 -9.28 3.83 -0.01
CA ILE A 312 -10.22 3.81 -1.15
C ILE A 312 -9.50 3.97 -2.48
N TYR A 313 -8.70 5.03 -2.66
CA TYR A 313 -8.01 5.28 -3.93
C TYR A 313 -6.80 4.35 -4.14
N GLU A 314 -6.19 4.36 -5.34
CA GLU A 314 -5.13 3.42 -5.77
C GLU A 314 -5.59 1.94 -5.76
N GLY A 315 -6.90 1.73 -5.98
CA GLY A 315 -7.62 0.48 -5.72
C GLY A 315 -7.96 0.32 -4.25
N THR A 316 -9.22 -0.04 -3.94
CA THR A 316 -9.62 -0.25 -2.54
C THR A 316 -8.75 -1.33 -1.90
N ASN A 317 -8.68 -1.36 -0.57
CA ASN A 317 -7.89 -2.36 0.13
C ASN A 317 -8.37 -3.78 -0.17
N GLU A 318 -9.67 -3.98 -0.38
CA GLU A 318 -10.28 -5.24 -0.81
C GLU A 318 -9.78 -5.65 -2.20
N ILE A 319 -9.81 -4.73 -3.18
CA ILE A 319 -9.29 -4.98 -4.54
C ILE A 319 -7.80 -5.34 -4.51
N ASN A 320 -7.02 -4.66 -3.68
CA ASN A 320 -5.59 -4.98 -3.54
C ASN A 320 -5.36 -6.35 -2.88
N ARG A 321 -6.22 -6.78 -1.91
CA ARG A 321 -6.18 -8.15 -1.36
C ARG A 321 -6.48 -9.19 -2.44
N MET A 322 -7.52 -8.96 -3.27
CA MET A 322 -7.82 -9.82 -4.42
C MET A 322 -6.66 -9.87 -5.42
N LEU A 323 -6.00 -8.73 -5.67
CA LEU A 323 -4.84 -8.65 -6.55
C LEU A 323 -3.67 -9.49 -6.03
N ILE A 324 -3.38 -9.46 -4.72
CA ILE A 324 -2.30 -10.26 -4.11
C ILE A 324 -2.51 -11.75 -4.42
N VAL A 325 -3.63 -12.31 -4.00
CA VAL A 325 -3.90 -13.75 -4.16
C VAL A 325 -4.08 -14.11 -5.63
N GLY A 326 -4.79 -13.30 -6.40
CA GLY A 326 -4.99 -13.51 -7.83
C GLY A 326 -3.68 -13.51 -8.62
N THR A 327 -2.71 -12.65 -8.24
CA THR A 327 -1.37 -12.62 -8.86
C THR A 327 -0.58 -13.87 -8.52
N LEU A 328 -0.59 -14.31 -7.26
CA LEU A 328 0.08 -15.54 -6.82
C LEU A 328 -0.49 -16.78 -7.51
N LEU A 329 -1.82 -16.88 -7.61
CA LEU A 329 -2.48 -17.96 -8.36
C LEU A 329 -2.06 -17.95 -9.84
N LYS A 330 -2.14 -16.80 -10.51
CA LYS A 330 -1.78 -16.65 -11.93
C LYS A 330 -0.32 -17.04 -12.19
N LYS A 331 0.63 -16.55 -11.37
CA LYS A 331 2.05 -16.88 -11.49
C LYS A 331 2.30 -18.39 -11.24
N SER A 332 1.59 -18.99 -10.26
CA SER A 332 1.69 -20.41 -9.96
C SER A 332 1.16 -21.28 -11.10
N MET A 333 0.01 -20.91 -11.69
CA MET A 333 -0.57 -21.64 -12.85
C MET A 333 0.33 -21.57 -14.09
N LYS A 334 1.08 -20.48 -14.25
CA LYS A 334 2.06 -20.32 -15.35
C LYS A 334 3.43 -20.94 -15.04
N ASN A 335 3.61 -21.57 -13.88
CA ASN A 335 4.89 -22.07 -13.38
C ASN A 335 6.00 -20.99 -13.26
N GLU A 336 5.63 -19.72 -13.16
CA GLU A 336 6.58 -18.63 -12.90
C GLU A 336 7.10 -18.68 -11.44
N ILE A 337 6.31 -19.25 -10.52
CA ILE A 337 6.68 -19.51 -9.12
C ILE A 337 6.23 -20.92 -8.71
N ASN A 338 7.04 -21.59 -7.89
CA ASN A 338 6.80 -22.97 -7.43
C ASN A 338 5.83 -23.07 -6.23
N LEU A 339 4.81 -22.19 -6.17
CA LEU A 339 3.98 -22.07 -4.97
C LEU A 339 3.08 -23.30 -4.78
N PHE A 340 2.42 -23.80 -5.85
CA PHE A 340 1.58 -25.01 -5.77
C PHE A 340 2.39 -26.24 -5.38
N LYS A 341 3.58 -26.42 -5.94
CA LYS A 341 4.45 -27.55 -5.59
C LYS A 341 4.79 -27.55 -4.10
N LYS A 342 5.24 -26.39 -3.59
CA LYS A 342 5.55 -26.23 -2.15
C LYS A 342 4.32 -26.41 -1.26
N ALA A 343 3.15 -25.91 -1.68
CA ALA A 343 1.91 -26.11 -0.95
C ALA A 343 1.55 -27.59 -0.84
N MET A 344 1.67 -28.34 -1.94
CA MET A 344 1.42 -29.79 -1.95
C MET A 344 2.41 -30.59 -1.08
N GLU A 345 3.69 -30.16 -1.04
CA GLU A 345 4.69 -30.77 -0.15
C GLU A 345 4.29 -30.57 1.33
N VAL A 346 3.88 -29.35 1.72
CA VAL A 346 3.46 -29.04 3.09
C VAL A 346 2.17 -29.83 3.45
N ILE A 347 1.19 -29.88 2.56
CA ILE A 347 -0.08 -30.61 2.79
C ILE A 347 0.18 -32.11 2.94
N LYS A 348 1.07 -32.69 2.11
CA LYS A 348 1.40 -34.10 2.15
C LYS A 348 2.22 -34.46 3.40
N ASP A 349 3.15 -33.62 3.81
CA ASP A 349 3.93 -33.83 5.04
C ASP A 349 3.02 -33.81 6.28
N GLY A 350 2.12 -32.85 6.38
CA GLY A 350 1.07 -32.74 7.39
C GLY A 350 1.56 -32.78 8.85
N LYS A 351 2.89 -32.71 9.07
CA LYS A 351 3.48 -32.81 10.40
C LYS A 351 3.28 -31.53 11.17
N LEU A 352 2.88 -31.67 12.42
CA LEU A 352 2.82 -30.55 13.35
C LEU A 352 4.23 -29.98 13.56
N LYS A 353 4.33 -28.66 13.46
CA LYS A 353 5.60 -27.97 13.63
C LYS A 353 5.96 -27.86 15.10
N LYS A 354 7.24 -28.09 15.42
CA LYS A 354 7.80 -27.82 16.75
C LYS A 354 8.88 -26.77 16.58
N ILE A 355 8.66 -25.60 17.15
CA ILE A 355 9.61 -24.50 17.12
C ILE A 355 10.47 -24.61 18.39
N HIS A 356 11.78 -24.67 18.21
CA HIS A 356 12.73 -24.67 19.32
C HIS A 356 13.16 -23.25 19.64
N TYR A 357 12.68 -22.73 20.75
CA TYR A 357 13.08 -21.41 21.23
C TYR A 357 14.41 -21.50 21.99
N SER A 358 15.36 -20.64 21.59
CA SER A 358 16.64 -20.48 22.28
C SER A 358 16.70 -19.10 22.91
N SER A 359 16.92 -19.05 24.23
CA SER A 359 17.14 -17.80 24.96
C SER A 359 18.38 -17.03 24.46
N ASP A 360 19.35 -17.74 23.86
CA ASP A 360 20.64 -17.16 23.48
C ASP A 360 20.60 -16.43 22.14
N ASN A 361 19.59 -16.70 21.29
CA ASN A 361 19.45 -16.05 19.99
C ASN A 361 17.97 -15.81 19.62
N HIS A 362 17.41 -14.72 20.14
CA HIS A 362 16.03 -14.32 19.89
C HIS A 362 15.67 -14.22 18.40
N PHE A 363 16.51 -13.63 17.56
CA PHE A 363 16.22 -13.46 16.12
C PHE A 363 16.22 -14.79 15.37
N LYS A 364 17.10 -15.73 15.69
CA LYS A 364 17.11 -17.05 15.06
C LYS A 364 15.78 -17.78 15.31
N SER A 365 15.35 -17.86 16.56
CA SER A 365 14.06 -18.47 16.92
C SER A 365 12.88 -17.77 16.24
N SER A 366 12.95 -16.44 16.08
CA SER A 366 11.93 -15.66 15.37
C SER A 366 11.87 -15.98 13.88
N TYR A 367 13.00 -16.26 13.22
CA TYR A 367 13.01 -16.70 11.81
C TYR A 367 12.51 -18.14 11.64
N ASP A 368 12.79 -19.03 12.59
CA ASP A 368 12.20 -20.38 12.58
C ASP A 368 10.67 -20.30 12.67
N LEU A 369 10.16 -19.40 13.50
CA LEU A 369 8.73 -19.09 13.56
C LEU A 369 8.20 -18.57 12.23
N VAL A 370 8.87 -17.59 11.59
CA VAL A 370 8.45 -17.06 10.28
C VAL A 370 8.39 -18.17 9.22
N ASN A 371 9.32 -19.10 9.23
CA ASN A 371 9.30 -20.25 8.32
C ASN A 371 8.08 -21.15 8.58
N SER A 372 7.73 -21.39 9.85
CA SER A 372 6.52 -22.12 10.21
C SER A 372 5.24 -21.40 9.76
N LEU A 373 5.20 -20.06 9.89
CA LEU A 373 4.08 -19.26 9.38
C LEU A 373 3.96 -19.29 7.86
N LYS A 374 5.09 -19.36 7.13
CA LYS A 374 5.08 -19.58 5.67
C LYS A 374 4.50 -20.95 5.30
N ASP A 375 4.78 -21.99 6.09
CA ASP A 375 4.14 -23.29 5.89
C ASP A 375 2.64 -23.24 6.18
N CYS A 376 2.20 -22.47 7.19
CA CYS A 376 0.79 -22.21 7.44
C CYS A 376 0.11 -21.56 6.23
N PHE A 377 0.71 -20.51 5.67
CA PHE A 377 0.22 -19.88 4.44
C PHE A 377 0.13 -20.87 3.27
N LEU A 378 1.20 -21.64 3.01
CA LEU A 378 1.23 -22.65 1.95
C LEU A 378 0.11 -23.69 2.11
N TYR A 379 -0.15 -24.10 3.35
CA TYR A 379 -1.19 -25.05 3.68
C TYR A 379 -2.59 -24.52 3.34
N ILE A 380 -2.96 -23.34 3.86
CA ILE A 380 -4.30 -22.77 3.61
C ILE A 380 -4.49 -22.39 2.13
N PHE A 381 -3.47 -21.83 1.50
CA PHE A 381 -3.49 -21.49 0.07
C PHE A 381 -3.69 -22.73 -0.80
N GLY A 382 -2.93 -23.80 -0.53
CA GLY A 382 -3.03 -25.05 -1.28
C GLY A 382 -4.38 -25.74 -1.08
N LYS A 383 -4.88 -25.81 0.16
CA LYS A 383 -6.19 -26.39 0.48
C LYS A 383 -7.33 -25.64 -0.23
N ALA A 384 -7.31 -24.30 -0.19
CA ALA A 384 -8.31 -23.49 -0.88
C ALA A 384 -8.24 -23.67 -2.41
N ALA A 385 -7.03 -23.65 -2.99
CA ALA A 385 -6.84 -23.86 -4.42
C ALA A 385 -7.33 -25.25 -4.88
N MET A 386 -7.08 -26.29 -4.11
CA MET A 386 -7.56 -27.65 -4.40
C MET A 386 -9.09 -27.79 -4.30
N HIS A 387 -9.70 -27.12 -3.31
CA HIS A 387 -11.14 -27.20 -3.09
C HIS A 387 -11.92 -26.44 -4.16
N PHE A 388 -11.55 -25.22 -4.45
CA PHE A 388 -12.30 -24.33 -5.33
C PHE A 388 -11.87 -24.40 -6.80
N ASN A 389 -10.64 -24.84 -7.09
CA ASN A 389 -10.08 -24.84 -8.44
C ASN A 389 -10.26 -23.46 -9.12
N ASP A 390 -10.84 -23.43 -10.33
CA ASP A 390 -11.07 -22.20 -11.10
C ASP A 390 -12.06 -21.22 -10.43
N LYS A 391 -12.91 -21.72 -9.50
CA LYS A 391 -13.90 -20.91 -8.80
C LYS A 391 -13.31 -20.08 -7.64
N ILE A 392 -12.05 -20.30 -7.25
CA ILE A 392 -11.43 -19.60 -6.11
C ILE A 392 -11.52 -18.07 -6.23
N LYS A 393 -11.56 -17.53 -7.46
CA LYS A 393 -11.68 -16.09 -7.70
C LYS A 393 -13.01 -15.48 -7.28
N SER A 394 -14.07 -16.29 -7.16
CA SER A 394 -15.37 -15.85 -6.66
C SER A 394 -15.52 -15.98 -5.14
N GLU A 395 -14.60 -16.69 -4.49
CA GLU A 395 -14.58 -16.87 -3.04
C GLU A 395 -13.77 -15.77 -2.37
N GLN A 396 -14.32 -14.55 -2.41
CA GLN A 396 -13.58 -13.35 -2.03
C GLN A 396 -13.19 -13.32 -0.54
N GLU A 397 -14.05 -13.83 0.34
CA GLU A 397 -13.80 -13.92 1.78
C GLU A 397 -12.59 -14.83 2.07
N VAL A 398 -12.50 -15.97 1.40
CA VAL A 398 -11.35 -16.89 1.52
C VAL A 398 -10.07 -16.24 0.97
N MET A 399 -10.18 -15.56 -0.19
CA MET A 399 -9.04 -14.84 -0.76
C MET A 399 -8.57 -13.70 0.15
N MET A 400 -9.48 -12.95 0.77
CA MET A 400 -9.14 -11.89 1.73
C MET A 400 -8.40 -12.45 2.94
N ASN A 401 -8.88 -13.53 3.52
CA ASN A 401 -8.22 -14.20 4.64
C ASN A 401 -6.80 -14.66 4.27
N ILE A 402 -6.62 -15.28 3.11
CA ILE A 402 -5.30 -15.70 2.60
C ILE A 402 -4.39 -14.47 2.38
N ALA A 403 -4.94 -13.36 1.87
CA ALA A 403 -4.19 -12.13 1.68
C ALA A 403 -3.71 -11.55 3.02
N ASP A 404 -4.55 -11.51 4.05
CA ASP A 404 -4.18 -11.00 5.38
C ASP A 404 -3.11 -11.86 6.07
N VAL A 405 -3.12 -13.16 5.83
CA VAL A 405 -2.05 -14.07 6.29
C VAL A 405 -0.71 -13.73 5.63
N ILE A 406 -0.65 -13.60 4.31
CA ILE A 406 0.62 -13.28 3.62
C ILE A 406 1.10 -11.86 3.92
N ILE A 407 0.19 -10.90 4.04
CA ILE A 407 0.52 -9.53 4.47
C ILE A 407 1.20 -9.56 5.84
N SER A 408 0.60 -10.25 6.81
CA SER A 408 1.12 -10.33 8.19
C SER A 408 2.48 -11.04 8.26
N ILE A 409 2.70 -12.08 7.44
CA ILE A 409 4.00 -12.76 7.35
C ILE A 409 5.07 -11.82 6.77
N TYR A 410 4.77 -11.10 5.70
CA TYR A 410 5.70 -10.15 5.08
C TYR A 410 6.05 -9.00 6.03
N VAL A 411 5.04 -8.48 6.74
CA VAL A 411 5.20 -7.44 7.77
C VAL A 411 6.10 -7.93 8.90
N LEU A 412 5.82 -9.10 9.45
CA LEU A 412 6.62 -9.67 10.54
C LEU A 412 8.07 -9.91 10.12
N GLU A 413 8.30 -10.58 9.00
CA GLU A 413 9.66 -10.86 8.50
C GLU A 413 10.45 -9.57 8.26
N SER A 414 9.83 -8.56 7.65
CA SER A 414 10.49 -7.27 7.39
C SER A 414 10.84 -6.52 8.67
N THR A 415 9.92 -6.56 9.65
CA THR A 415 10.15 -5.97 10.98
C THR A 415 11.31 -6.63 11.70
N LEU A 416 11.36 -7.98 11.70
CA LEU A 416 12.44 -8.74 12.33
C LEU A 416 13.79 -8.44 11.70
N LYS A 417 13.88 -8.44 10.36
CA LYS A 417 15.12 -8.10 9.64
C LYS A 417 15.64 -6.71 10.02
N ARG A 418 14.76 -5.72 10.11
CA ARG A 418 15.14 -4.37 10.50
C ARG A 418 15.54 -4.30 11.98
N CYS A 419 14.80 -4.95 12.87
CA CYS A 419 15.13 -5.03 14.29
C CYS A 419 16.52 -5.66 14.50
N GLU A 420 16.80 -6.79 13.85
CA GLU A 420 18.09 -7.47 13.92
C GLU A 420 19.22 -6.57 13.41
N LYS A 421 19.07 -5.97 12.23
CA LYS A 421 20.06 -5.04 11.65
C LYS A 421 20.41 -3.91 12.61
N ILE A 422 19.40 -3.26 13.21
CA ILE A 422 19.62 -2.17 14.17
C ILE A 422 20.28 -2.71 15.45
N TYR A 423 19.80 -3.84 15.97
CA TYR A 423 20.35 -4.45 17.18
C TYR A 423 21.84 -4.85 17.01
N LEU A 424 22.20 -5.43 15.88
CA LEU A 424 23.58 -5.83 15.61
C LEU A 424 24.51 -4.62 15.52
N ASN A 425 24.05 -3.52 14.94
CA ASN A 425 24.84 -2.30 14.74
C ASN A 425 25.07 -1.52 16.03
N ASN A 426 24.08 -1.37 16.89
CA ASN A 426 24.16 -0.46 18.04
C ASN A 426 23.70 -1.07 19.38
N LYS A 427 23.40 -2.36 19.41
CA LYS A 427 22.94 -3.13 20.59
C LYS A 427 21.71 -2.52 21.27
N ASN A 428 20.88 -1.80 20.54
CA ASN A 428 19.67 -1.20 21.08
C ASN A 428 18.63 -2.24 21.46
N LYS A 429 18.50 -2.51 22.76
CA LYS A 429 17.60 -3.55 23.30
C LYS A 429 16.12 -3.32 23.02
N ILE A 430 15.69 -2.07 22.70
CA ILE A 430 14.31 -1.80 22.35
C ILE A 430 13.89 -2.55 21.08
N MET A 431 14.83 -2.95 20.22
CA MET A 431 14.56 -3.74 19.03
C MET A 431 14.03 -5.13 19.36
N ILE A 432 14.46 -5.72 20.48
CA ILE A 432 13.93 -7.00 20.96
C ILE A 432 12.48 -6.82 21.42
N GLU A 433 12.16 -5.74 22.13
CA GLU A 433 10.79 -5.47 22.58
C GLU A 433 9.85 -5.21 21.38
N ILE A 434 10.30 -4.42 20.40
CA ILE A 434 9.53 -4.17 19.16
C ILE A 434 9.30 -5.49 18.40
N SER A 435 10.30 -6.35 18.29
CA SER A 435 10.15 -7.65 17.63
C SER A 435 9.16 -8.56 18.34
N LYS A 436 9.18 -8.62 19.69
CA LYS A 436 8.20 -9.37 20.49
C LYS A 436 6.78 -8.86 20.30
N ALA A 437 6.58 -7.55 20.36
CA ALA A 437 5.27 -6.94 20.13
C ALA A 437 4.74 -7.22 18.70
N SER A 438 5.63 -7.17 17.70
CA SER A 438 5.29 -7.51 16.31
C SER A 438 4.95 -8.98 16.14
N ILE A 439 5.69 -9.90 16.77
CA ILE A 439 5.39 -11.34 16.78
C ILE A 439 3.97 -11.56 17.33
N TYR A 440 3.69 -11.04 18.54
CA TYR A 440 2.41 -11.22 19.19
C TYR A 440 1.22 -10.75 18.34
N SER A 441 1.34 -9.54 17.76
CA SER A 441 0.24 -8.96 16.98
C SER A 441 0.02 -9.69 15.66
N ASN A 442 1.08 -10.03 14.92
CA ASN A 442 0.94 -10.68 13.62
C ASN A 442 0.51 -12.14 13.73
N ILE A 443 0.97 -12.89 14.76
CA ILE A 443 0.50 -14.26 14.98
C ILE A 443 -0.99 -14.30 15.25
N SER A 444 -1.51 -13.37 16.04
CA SER A 444 -2.94 -13.30 16.32
C SER A 444 -3.78 -13.11 15.06
N ILE A 445 -3.31 -12.24 14.14
CA ILE A 445 -3.94 -12.02 12.83
C ILE A 445 -3.84 -13.27 11.95
N ILE A 446 -2.63 -13.84 11.83
CA ILE A 446 -2.38 -15.02 11.00
C ILE A 446 -3.25 -16.20 11.47
N ARG A 447 -3.29 -16.47 12.77
CA ARG A 447 -4.09 -17.56 13.33
C ARG A 447 -5.57 -17.36 13.05
N HIS A 448 -6.09 -16.16 13.32
CA HIS A 448 -7.49 -15.83 13.09
C HIS A 448 -7.89 -16.06 11.63
N HIS A 449 -7.23 -15.41 10.70
CA HIS A 449 -7.58 -15.50 9.27
C HIS A 449 -7.30 -16.89 8.67
N SER A 450 -6.29 -17.61 9.17
CA SER A 450 -6.04 -18.99 8.71
C SER A 450 -7.17 -19.92 9.15
N ILE A 451 -7.64 -19.80 10.40
CA ILE A 451 -8.77 -20.61 10.90
C ILE A 451 -10.06 -20.24 10.16
N GLU A 452 -10.36 -18.94 10.03
CA GLU A 452 -11.54 -18.46 9.31
C GLU A 452 -11.54 -18.94 7.85
N SER A 453 -10.40 -18.90 7.17
CA SER A 453 -10.27 -19.43 5.82
C SER A 453 -10.71 -20.90 5.72
N VAL A 454 -10.20 -21.78 6.58
CA VAL A 454 -10.46 -23.22 6.46
C VAL A 454 -11.88 -23.60 6.92
N ILE A 455 -12.42 -22.96 7.95
CA ILE A 455 -13.79 -23.25 8.41
C ILE A 455 -14.87 -22.75 7.46
N SER A 456 -14.52 -21.84 6.54
CA SER A 456 -15.47 -21.29 5.56
C SER A 456 -15.94 -22.31 4.52
N TYR A 457 -15.21 -23.42 4.31
CA TYR A 457 -15.54 -24.38 3.26
C TYR A 457 -15.26 -25.86 3.59
N MET A 458 -14.59 -26.16 4.71
CA MET A 458 -14.27 -27.53 5.10
C MET A 458 -15.36 -28.13 5.97
N ASP A 459 -15.55 -29.44 5.90
CA ASP A 459 -16.34 -30.16 6.89
C ASP A 459 -15.66 -30.17 8.28
N ASN A 460 -16.42 -30.54 9.33
CA ASN A 460 -15.93 -30.47 10.71
C ASN A 460 -14.67 -31.30 10.98
N ASN A 461 -14.49 -32.45 10.32
CA ASN A 461 -13.34 -33.32 10.56
C ASN A 461 -12.07 -32.76 9.89
N ASP A 462 -12.18 -32.30 8.67
CA ASP A 462 -11.05 -31.70 7.93
C ASP A 462 -10.70 -30.32 8.49
N ALA A 463 -11.68 -29.52 8.91
CA ALA A 463 -11.48 -28.26 9.60
C ALA A 463 -10.69 -28.46 10.90
N LYS A 464 -11.05 -29.45 11.73
CA LYS A 464 -10.34 -29.76 12.99
C LYS A 464 -8.87 -30.08 12.75
N LYS A 465 -8.54 -30.97 11.78
CA LYS A 465 -7.16 -31.29 11.43
C LYS A 465 -6.38 -30.07 10.95
N SER A 466 -7.05 -29.22 10.15
CA SER A 466 -6.45 -27.98 9.66
C SER A 466 -6.19 -26.97 10.76
N ILE A 467 -7.11 -26.84 11.73
CA ILE A 467 -6.95 -25.99 12.91
C ILE A 467 -5.79 -26.49 13.78
N ASP A 468 -5.64 -27.79 13.98
CA ASP A 468 -4.51 -28.36 14.75
C ASP A 468 -3.18 -28.03 14.07
N PHE A 469 -3.10 -28.13 12.73
CA PHE A 469 -1.92 -27.75 11.97
C PHE A 469 -1.64 -26.24 12.08
N ILE A 470 -2.66 -25.39 11.89
CA ILE A 470 -2.54 -23.92 12.02
C ILE A 470 -2.05 -23.54 13.43
N ASN A 471 -2.61 -24.13 14.47
CA ASN A 471 -2.18 -23.87 15.85
C ASN A 471 -0.72 -24.23 16.05
N SER A 472 -0.26 -25.38 15.53
CA SER A 472 1.14 -25.78 15.62
C SER A 472 2.09 -24.82 14.89
N CYS A 473 1.67 -24.27 13.75
CA CYS A 473 2.45 -23.29 12.99
C CYS A 473 2.51 -21.92 13.66
N THR A 474 1.53 -21.60 14.48
CA THR A 474 1.37 -20.29 15.13
C THR A 474 1.70 -20.32 16.62
N GLU A 475 2.31 -21.40 17.12
CA GLU A 475 2.85 -21.47 18.46
C GLU A 475 4.09 -20.58 18.58
N PHE A 476 4.23 -19.86 19.69
CA PHE A 476 5.37 -18.99 19.95
C PHE A 476 5.71 -18.96 21.45
N GLU A 477 6.92 -18.48 21.77
CA GLU A 477 7.39 -18.35 23.14
C GLU A 477 6.54 -17.36 23.94
N ASN A 478 6.12 -17.75 25.14
CA ASN A 478 5.37 -16.89 26.04
C ASN A 478 6.26 -15.80 26.65
N PHE A 479 5.80 -14.57 26.58
CA PHE A 479 6.41 -13.42 27.24
C PHE A 479 5.34 -12.47 27.80
N ASN A 480 5.74 -11.62 28.75
CA ASN A 480 4.82 -10.65 29.34
C ASN A 480 4.59 -9.47 28.39
N ILE A 481 3.58 -9.57 27.52
CA ILE A 481 3.24 -8.54 26.53
C ILE A 481 2.92 -7.17 27.17
N LYS A 482 2.38 -7.16 28.38
CA LYS A 482 2.12 -5.91 29.13
C LYS A 482 3.45 -5.16 29.39
N GLU A 483 4.47 -5.86 29.87
CA GLU A 483 5.77 -5.25 30.13
C GLU A 483 6.49 -4.87 28.83
N VAL A 484 6.40 -5.67 27.80
CA VAL A 484 6.90 -5.33 26.45
C VAL A 484 6.33 -3.98 25.98
N ASN A 485 5.00 -3.82 26.02
CA ASN A 485 4.34 -2.58 25.62
C ASN A 485 4.75 -1.38 26.49
N ARG A 486 4.90 -1.59 27.80
CA ARG A 486 5.35 -0.54 28.72
C ARG A 486 6.80 -0.11 28.45
N ASN A 487 7.68 -1.05 28.19
CA ASN A 487 9.08 -0.79 27.86
C ASN A 487 9.20 0.04 26.57
N ILE A 488 8.43 -0.33 25.52
CA ILE A 488 8.37 0.43 24.28
C ILE A 488 7.87 1.84 24.54
N ALA A 489 6.70 1.98 25.17
CA ALA A 489 6.13 3.31 25.45
C ALA A 489 7.05 4.18 26.29
N ASN A 490 7.64 3.66 27.37
CA ASN A 490 8.56 4.41 28.23
C ASN A 490 9.79 4.91 27.45
N TYR A 491 10.38 4.06 26.61
CA TYR A 491 11.53 4.45 25.78
C TYR A 491 11.23 5.69 24.92
N PHE A 492 10.08 5.73 24.23
CA PHE A 492 9.73 6.86 23.39
C PHE A 492 9.23 8.08 24.17
N LEU A 493 8.57 7.87 25.31
CA LEU A 493 8.22 8.95 26.23
C LEU A 493 9.47 9.67 26.79
N GLU A 494 10.55 8.94 27.07
CA GLU A 494 11.85 9.52 27.46
C GLU A 494 12.50 10.30 26.31
N LYS A 495 12.43 9.79 25.09
CA LYS A 495 12.95 10.44 23.86
C LYS A 495 12.12 11.63 23.41
N LYS A 496 10.89 11.77 23.89
CA LYS A 496 9.91 12.83 23.54
C LYS A 496 9.50 12.84 22.05
N SER A 497 9.85 11.83 21.29
CA SER A 497 9.53 11.72 19.86
C SER A 497 9.72 10.29 19.35
N TYR A 498 9.15 10.01 18.17
CA TYR A 498 9.46 8.83 17.38
C TYR A 498 10.85 8.98 16.74
N SER A 499 11.89 8.64 17.52
CA SER A 499 13.28 8.92 17.17
C SER A 499 13.99 7.87 16.31
N LEU A 500 13.35 6.72 16.00
CA LEU A 500 14.00 5.61 15.29
C LEU A 500 14.33 5.93 13.84
N PHE A 501 13.57 6.81 13.19
CA PHE A 501 13.86 7.26 11.83
C PHE A 501 15.13 8.10 11.73
N ASN A 502 15.47 8.84 12.78
CA ASN A 502 16.64 9.75 12.81
C ASN A 502 17.99 9.03 12.93
N ASN A 503 17.99 7.72 13.25
CA ASN A 503 19.20 6.92 13.41
C ASN A 503 19.77 6.36 12.10
N PHE A 504 19.22 6.76 10.96
CA PHE A 504 19.63 6.35 9.60
C PHE A 504 20.29 7.49 8.80
N LYS A 505 20.80 8.53 9.52
CA LYS A 505 21.65 9.54 8.89
C LYS A 505 23.08 9.06 8.78
#